data_58ddf7a54697c3f70eb7a945088e32ad
#
_entry.id   58ddf7a54697c3f70eb7a945088e32ad
#
_cell.length_a   1.000
_cell.length_b   1.000
_cell.length_c   1.000
_cell.angle_alpha   90.00
_cell.angle_beta   90.00
_cell.angle_gamma   90.00
#
_symmetry.space_group_name_H-M   'P 1'
#
loop_
_entity.id
_entity.type
_entity.pdbx_description
1 polymer ?
#
loop_
_entity_poly.entity_id
_entity_poly.type
_entity_poly.pdbx_seq_one_letter_code
_entity_poly.pdbx_strand_id
1 'polypeptide(L)'
;TYIFWELVGVSSFLLIGFYYSKPSAVAASKKAFIVTRFADLGFLIGLLLLSYYAKGLDFAHINSQETIEQLNGIKVPFIGMSLLPLAAILIFMGAAGKSAMFPLHIWLPDAMEGPTPVSALIHAATMVVAGVYLVARLFPVFAVAKDAVAVVLTVGTFTALFAAIIAITQFDIKRVLAYSTLSQLGYMMLALGVASWEHPLGYTASMFHLTTHACFKALLFLGAGSVIHAVHTNDMREMGGLHSRLPITHITFLIACLAIAGVPPFAGFFSKDEILAAAYYSGHHLPFAVALLVAGLTAFYMFRLYFMTFWNEPKDLKKHEHAHESPFSMVFALVVLAIPSILAGFIPFGHYVYKGELEHHGINWLIASSSIFVGLCGICLAYLMYFRPNDLPSRFAYAFGFFYNIVYHKFYIDEIYLFITHNIIFKYISAPFNWFDRHCVDGFMDLTAQATLQAGRWLRSTVTGHLQTYFVWVIAGMILLCLIIWRLNEVIIWGLAIIGLSGILAAYIYQFVCALLKKTEPLKRIDRD
;
A
#
# COMPACT_ATOMS: atom_id res chain seq x y z
N THR A 1 17.13 -0.25 -4.78
CA THR A 1 15.68 -0.50 -4.96
C THR A 1 14.85 0.24 -3.92
N TYR A 2 15.15 0.11 -2.61
CA TYR A 2 14.31 0.64 -1.52
C TYR A 2 14.07 2.16 -1.59
N ILE A 3 15.10 2.97 -1.86
CA ILE A 3 14.97 4.44 -2.00
C ILE A 3 13.92 4.81 -3.08
N PHE A 4 14.00 4.19 -4.26
CA PHE A 4 13.03 4.43 -5.33
C PHE A 4 11.65 3.88 -5.00
N TRP A 5 11.57 2.80 -4.24
CA TRP A 5 10.33 2.24 -3.74
C TRP A 5 9.57 3.23 -2.85
N GLU A 6 10.31 3.89 -1.97
CA GLU A 6 9.80 4.94 -1.11
C GLU A 6 9.38 6.18 -1.90
N LEU A 7 10.14 6.56 -2.92
CA LEU A 7 9.83 7.68 -3.80
C LEU A 7 8.53 7.45 -4.58
N VAL A 8 8.29 6.23 -5.06
CA VAL A 8 7.01 5.84 -5.68
C VAL A 8 5.85 6.00 -4.70
N GLY A 9 6.06 5.65 -3.42
CA GLY A 9 5.05 5.85 -2.37
C GLY A 9 4.69 7.32 -2.16
N VAL A 10 5.69 8.21 -2.11
CA VAL A 10 5.46 9.68 -2.00
C VAL A 10 4.79 10.23 -3.26
N SER A 11 5.25 9.82 -4.45
CA SER A 11 4.64 10.25 -5.72
C SER A 11 3.16 9.87 -5.79
N SER A 12 2.81 8.64 -5.39
CA SER A 12 1.42 8.20 -5.38
C SER A 12 0.57 8.97 -4.36
N PHE A 13 1.11 9.30 -3.20
CA PHE A 13 0.44 10.15 -2.21
C PHE A 13 0.05 11.50 -2.81
N LEU A 14 0.99 12.17 -3.48
CA LEU A 14 0.75 13.47 -4.11
C LEU A 14 -0.26 13.37 -5.27
N LEU A 15 -0.15 12.33 -6.09
CA LEU A 15 -1.02 12.12 -7.25
C LEU A 15 -2.46 11.74 -6.85
N ILE A 16 -2.66 10.90 -5.83
CA ILE A 16 -3.99 10.56 -5.30
C ILE A 16 -4.62 11.80 -4.66
N GLY A 17 -3.82 12.58 -3.92
CA GLY A 17 -4.22 13.83 -3.28
C GLY A 17 -4.28 15.04 -4.21
N PHE A 18 -4.24 14.86 -5.54
CA PHE A 18 -4.24 15.96 -6.51
C PHE A 18 -5.37 16.97 -6.28
N TYR A 19 -6.57 16.48 -6.00
CA TYR A 19 -7.71 17.32 -5.63
C TYR A 19 -7.73 17.59 -4.13
N TYR A 20 -6.68 18.22 -3.61
CA TYR A 20 -6.47 18.48 -2.18
C TYR A 20 -7.58 19.32 -1.50
N SER A 21 -8.40 20.02 -2.27
CA SER A 21 -9.60 20.73 -1.78
C SER A 21 -10.75 19.77 -1.42
N LYS A 22 -10.71 18.50 -1.90
CA LYS A 22 -11.72 17.49 -1.58
C LYS A 22 -11.28 16.68 -0.37
N PRO A 23 -12.07 16.68 0.75
CA PRO A 23 -11.73 15.88 1.94
C PRO A 23 -11.56 14.38 1.66
N SER A 24 -12.36 13.84 0.70
CA SER A 24 -12.25 12.43 0.28
C SER A 24 -10.90 12.10 -0.36
N ALA A 25 -10.38 12.98 -1.23
CA ALA A 25 -9.08 12.78 -1.87
C ALA A 25 -7.93 12.88 -0.85
N VAL A 26 -8.02 13.80 0.11
CA VAL A 26 -7.05 13.92 1.21
C VAL A 26 -7.07 12.67 2.10
N ALA A 27 -8.25 12.16 2.44
CA ALA A 27 -8.38 10.93 3.23
C ALA A 27 -7.83 9.71 2.48
N ALA A 28 -8.13 9.58 1.19
CA ALA A 28 -7.65 8.52 0.32
C ALA A 28 -6.12 8.52 0.18
N SER A 29 -5.52 9.70 -0.04
CA SER A 29 -4.07 9.82 -0.15
C SER A 29 -3.35 9.46 1.16
N LYS A 30 -3.85 9.92 2.30
CA LYS A 30 -3.34 9.54 3.63
C LYS A 30 -3.46 8.04 3.89
N LYS A 31 -4.62 7.44 3.57
CA LYS A 31 -4.84 6.00 3.72
C LYS A 31 -3.84 5.20 2.88
N ALA A 32 -3.68 5.56 1.60
CA ALA A 32 -2.73 4.93 0.71
C ALA A 32 -1.29 5.02 1.24
N PHE A 33 -0.88 6.19 1.70
CA PHE A 33 0.46 6.39 2.25
C PHE A 33 0.70 5.57 3.52
N ILE A 34 -0.22 5.62 4.49
CA ILE A 34 -0.05 4.92 5.79
C ILE A 34 0.00 3.40 5.58
N VAL A 35 -0.93 2.84 4.78
CA VAL A 35 -0.98 1.39 4.56
C VAL A 35 0.27 0.89 3.85
N THR A 36 0.73 1.60 2.80
CA THR A 36 1.94 1.21 2.09
C THR A 36 3.19 1.39 2.94
N ARG A 37 3.28 2.43 3.80
CA ARG A 37 4.41 2.64 4.71
C ARG A 37 4.49 1.57 5.81
N PHE A 38 3.36 1.15 6.33
CA PHE A 38 3.33 0.03 7.27
C PHE A 38 3.90 -1.26 6.63
N ALA A 39 3.54 -1.51 5.38
CA ALA A 39 4.10 -2.63 4.61
C ALA A 39 5.60 -2.46 4.33
N ASP A 40 6.02 -1.24 4.00
CA ASP A 40 7.42 -0.91 3.69
C ASP A 40 8.35 -1.08 4.91
N LEU A 41 7.82 -0.98 6.14
CA LEU A 41 8.58 -1.32 7.35
C LEU A 41 9.01 -2.79 7.37
N GLY A 42 8.09 -3.70 7.02
CA GLY A 42 8.43 -5.12 6.87
C GLY A 42 9.50 -5.33 5.79
N PHE A 43 9.36 -4.67 4.64
CA PHE A 43 10.37 -4.71 3.57
C PHE A 43 11.75 -4.23 4.05
N LEU A 44 11.80 -3.12 4.77
CA LEU A 44 13.05 -2.60 5.32
C LEU A 44 13.70 -3.59 6.27
N ILE A 45 12.94 -4.17 7.20
CA ILE A 45 13.47 -5.16 8.13
C ILE A 45 14.01 -6.39 7.39
N GLY A 46 13.26 -6.91 6.40
CA GLY A 46 13.72 -8.03 5.57
C GLY A 46 15.00 -7.70 4.80
N LEU A 47 15.10 -6.50 4.26
CA LEU A 47 16.29 -6.01 3.57
C LEU A 47 17.50 -5.88 4.50
N LEU A 48 17.30 -5.35 5.71
CA LEU A 48 18.36 -5.22 6.71
C LEU A 48 18.86 -6.59 7.19
N LEU A 49 17.96 -7.56 7.37
CA LEU A 49 18.34 -8.94 7.67
C LEU A 49 19.21 -9.54 6.56
N LEU A 50 18.79 -9.41 5.30
CA LEU A 50 19.61 -9.87 4.18
C LEU A 50 20.95 -9.16 4.14
N SER A 51 20.99 -7.82 4.29
CA SER A 51 22.22 -7.03 4.28
C SER A 51 23.21 -7.46 5.35
N TYR A 52 22.72 -7.68 6.56
CA TYR A 52 23.58 -8.01 7.70
C TYR A 52 24.21 -9.40 7.56
N TYR A 53 23.44 -10.39 7.15
CA TYR A 53 23.92 -11.78 7.07
C TYR A 53 24.59 -12.12 5.73
N ALA A 54 24.14 -11.56 4.61
CA ALA A 54 24.78 -11.72 3.31
C ALA A 54 25.96 -10.77 3.11
N LYS A 55 26.14 -9.75 3.98
CA LYS A 55 27.21 -8.73 3.89
C LYS A 55 27.19 -7.94 2.57
N GLY A 56 26.04 -7.86 1.91
CA GLY A 56 25.85 -7.13 0.66
C GLY A 56 24.40 -7.04 0.26
N LEU A 57 24.09 -6.10 -0.65
CA LEU A 57 22.74 -5.87 -1.19
C LEU A 57 22.69 -5.92 -2.72
N ASP A 58 23.79 -6.35 -3.36
CA ASP A 58 23.78 -6.54 -4.80
C ASP A 58 22.93 -7.75 -5.18
N PHE A 59 22.08 -7.59 -6.18
CA PHE A 59 21.17 -8.66 -6.64
C PHE A 59 21.91 -9.91 -7.11
N ALA A 60 23.06 -9.74 -7.77
CA ALA A 60 23.85 -10.88 -8.23
C ALA A 60 24.36 -11.70 -7.04
N HIS A 61 24.81 -11.03 -5.99
CA HIS A 61 25.28 -11.67 -4.76
C HIS A 61 24.14 -12.32 -3.96
N ILE A 62 23.04 -11.61 -3.72
CA ILE A 62 21.90 -12.15 -2.96
C ILE A 62 21.25 -13.34 -3.66
N ASN A 63 21.20 -13.31 -5.01
CA ASN A 63 20.61 -14.37 -5.81
C ASN A 63 21.60 -15.52 -6.11
N SER A 64 22.86 -15.45 -5.61
CA SER A 64 23.80 -16.55 -5.78
C SER A 64 23.43 -17.75 -4.94
N GLN A 65 23.65 -18.95 -5.45
CA GLN A 65 23.31 -20.19 -4.79
C GLN A 65 24.04 -20.30 -3.42
N GLU A 66 25.30 -19.90 -3.36
CA GLU A 66 26.11 -19.92 -2.13
C GLU A 66 25.49 -19.07 -1.03
N THR A 67 25.09 -17.83 -1.33
CA THR A 67 24.47 -16.93 -0.37
C THR A 67 23.11 -17.45 0.08
N ILE A 68 22.30 -17.99 -0.83
CA ILE A 68 20.98 -18.55 -0.54
C ILE A 68 21.09 -19.75 0.41
N GLU A 69 22.02 -20.68 0.15
CA GLU A 69 22.25 -21.85 1.00
C GLU A 69 22.76 -21.43 2.39
N GLN A 70 23.70 -20.49 2.45
CA GLN A 70 24.19 -19.91 3.71
C GLN A 70 23.05 -19.31 4.53
N LEU A 71 22.21 -18.46 3.95
CA LEU A 71 21.12 -17.80 4.64
C LEU A 71 20.02 -18.78 5.08
N ASN A 72 19.76 -19.81 4.28
CA ASN A 72 18.79 -20.83 4.61
C ASN A 72 19.23 -21.75 5.77
N GLY A 73 20.55 -21.92 5.96
CA GLY A 73 21.12 -22.67 7.07
C GLY A 73 21.06 -21.96 8.43
N ILE A 74 20.88 -20.63 8.46
CA ILE A 74 20.81 -19.83 9.68
C ILE A 74 19.42 -19.90 10.29
N LYS A 75 19.30 -20.35 11.53
CA LYS A 75 18.04 -20.33 12.30
C LYS A 75 17.96 -19.06 13.14
N VAL A 76 16.80 -18.38 13.06
CA VAL A 76 16.55 -17.17 13.86
C VAL A 76 16.17 -17.57 15.28
N PRO A 77 16.91 -17.09 16.31
CA PRO A 77 16.55 -17.35 17.70
C PRO A 77 15.11 -16.89 17.99
N PHE A 78 14.41 -17.58 18.86
CA PHE A 78 13.02 -17.33 19.30
C PHE A 78 11.92 -17.63 18.28
N ILE A 79 12.15 -17.59 16.96
CA ILE A 79 11.13 -17.82 15.95
C ILE A 79 11.17 -19.28 15.45
N GLY A 80 12.36 -19.90 15.49
CA GLY A 80 12.57 -21.29 15.02
C GLY A 80 12.57 -21.47 13.50
N MET A 81 12.28 -20.41 12.75
CA MET A 81 12.29 -20.36 11.27
C MET A 81 13.69 -20.06 10.74
N SER A 82 14.03 -20.57 9.56
CA SER A 82 15.26 -20.17 8.86
C SER A 82 15.21 -18.70 8.47
N LEU A 83 16.38 -18.07 8.42
CA LEU A 83 16.50 -16.63 8.11
C LEU A 83 15.97 -16.27 6.73
N LEU A 84 16.26 -17.13 5.72
CA LEU A 84 15.87 -16.87 4.34
C LEU A 84 14.35 -16.77 4.16
N PRO A 85 13.52 -17.73 4.61
CA PRO A 85 12.06 -17.61 4.56
C PRO A 85 11.54 -16.40 5.34
N LEU A 86 12.07 -16.11 6.51
CA LEU A 86 11.65 -14.95 7.31
C LEU A 86 11.91 -13.64 6.56
N ALA A 87 13.12 -13.46 6.04
CA ALA A 87 13.47 -12.27 5.27
C ALA A 87 12.61 -12.15 4.01
N ALA A 88 12.36 -13.25 3.30
CA ALA A 88 11.51 -13.28 2.12
C ALA A 88 10.05 -12.92 2.43
N ILE A 89 9.47 -13.41 3.53
CA ILE A 89 8.11 -13.02 3.98
C ILE A 89 8.04 -11.54 4.32
N LEU A 90 9.05 -11.00 5.01
CA LEU A 90 9.10 -9.58 5.35
C LEU A 90 9.26 -8.70 4.08
N ILE A 91 10.04 -9.12 3.11
CA ILE A 91 10.14 -8.46 1.81
C ILE A 91 8.80 -8.54 1.06
N PHE A 92 8.15 -9.73 1.09
CA PHE A 92 6.82 -9.90 0.51
C PHE A 92 5.77 -9.00 1.17
N MET A 93 5.87 -8.69 2.45
CA MET A 93 4.97 -7.74 3.11
C MET A 93 5.00 -6.37 2.40
N GLY A 94 6.19 -5.86 2.04
CA GLY A 94 6.31 -4.63 1.23
C GLY A 94 5.73 -4.80 -0.17
N ALA A 95 6.01 -5.94 -0.84
CA ALA A 95 5.42 -6.27 -2.13
C ALA A 95 3.89 -6.31 -2.06
N ALA A 96 3.32 -6.95 -1.03
CA ALA A 96 1.89 -7.03 -0.78
C ALA A 96 1.26 -5.65 -0.54
N GLY A 97 1.96 -4.73 0.14
CA GLY A 97 1.49 -3.37 0.36
C GLY A 97 1.36 -2.57 -0.93
N LYS A 98 2.38 -2.56 -1.78
CA LYS A 98 2.34 -1.85 -3.08
C LYS A 98 1.40 -2.51 -4.07
N SER A 99 1.38 -3.83 -4.15
CA SER A 99 0.45 -4.58 -5.01
C SER A 99 -0.94 -4.74 -4.42
N ALA A 100 -1.19 -4.11 -3.28
CA ALA A 100 -2.49 -4.11 -2.61
C ALA A 100 -3.07 -5.53 -2.41
N MET A 101 -2.24 -6.49 -2.00
CA MET A 101 -2.69 -7.83 -1.66
C MET A 101 -3.48 -7.82 -0.36
N PHE A 102 -4.41 -8.76 -0.21
CA PHE A 102 -5.09 -8.96 1.08
C PHE A 102 -4.06 -9.27 2.20
N PRO A 103 -4.18 -8.67 3.39
CA PRO A 103 -5.21 -7.71 3.85
C PRO A 103 -4.89 -6.23 3.55
N LEU A 104 -3.77 -5.89 2.94
CA LEU A 104 -3.28 -4.52 2.72
C LEU A 104 -3.91 -3.82 1.48
N HIS A 105 -5.05 -4.31 0.99
CA HIS A 105 -5.69 -3.89 -0.27
C HIS A 105 -6.55 -2.62 -0.15
N ILE A 106 -6.93 -2.23 1.07
CA ILE A 106 -7.97 -1.22 1.35
C ILE A 106 -7.71 0.17 0.77
N TRP A 107 -6.47 0.50 0.45
CA TRP A 107 -6.10 1.80 -0.08
C TRP A 107 -6.37 1.94 -1.59
N LEU A 108 -6.32 0.83 -2.35
CA LEU A 108 -6.33 0.88 -3.81
C LEU A 108 -7.68 1.32 -4.40
N PRO A 109 -8.85 0.84 -3.90
CA PRO A 109 -10.14 1.33 -4.37
C PRO A 109 -10.40 2.81 -4.03
N ASP A 110 -9.86 3.30 -2.92
CA ASP A 110 -9.99 4.70 -2.51
C ASP A 110 -9.05 5.62 -3.31
N ALA A 111 -7.95 5.09 -3.84
CA ALA A 111 -7.05 5.83 -4.75
C ALA A 111 -7.75 6.32 -6.03
N MET A 112 -8.99 5.85 -6.31
CA MET A 112 -9.84 6.33 -7.41
C MET A 112 -10.30 7.78 -7.25
N GLU A 113 -10.12 8.41 -6.11
CA GLU A 113 -10.38 9.85 -5.90
C GLU A 113 -9.43 10.75 -6.70
N GLY A 114 -8.27 10.24 -7.11
CA GLY A 114 -7.35 10.94 -8.00
C GLY A 114 -7.86 11.05 -9.44
N PRO A 115 -7.21 11.89 -10.28
CA PRO A 115 -7.52 12.01 -11.71
C PRO A 115 -7.43 10.66 -12.43
N THR A 116 -8.27 10.43 -13.44
CA THR A 116 -8.30 9.14 -14.15
C THR A 116 -6.97 8.76 -14.83
N PRO A 117 -6.19 9.68 -15.43
CA PRO A 117 -4.85 9.36 -15.93
C PRO A 117 -3.89 8.87 -14.84
N VAL A 118 -4.00 9.41 -13.62
CA VAL A 118 -3.25 8.93 -12.45
C VAL A 118 -3.69 7.52 -12.07
N SER A 119 -5.00 7.26 -12.08
CA SER A 119 -5.53 5.90 -11.86
C SER A 119 -4.98 4.91 -12.90
N ALA A 120 -4.94 5.31 -14.18
CA ALA A 120 -4.34 4.49 -15.24
C ALA A 120 -2.85 4.19 -14.95
N LEU A 121 -2.07 5.20 -14.57
CA LEU A 121 -0.64 5.05 -14.24
C LEU A 121 -0.43 4.11 -13.05
N ILE A 122 -1.12 4.32 -11.94
CA ILE A 122 -0.97 3.54 -10.70
C ILE A 122 -1.33 2.06 -10.94
N HIS A 123 -2.44 1.80 -11.65
CA HIS A 123 -3.04 0.47 -11.76
C HIS A 123 -2.54 -0.36 -12.93
N ALA A 124 -2.00 0.24 -13.99
CA ALA A 124 -1.61 -0.51 -15.17
C ALA A 124 -0.17 -1.04 -15.09
N ALA A 125 0.82 -0.15 -14.92
CA ALA A 125 2.20 -0.48 -15.21
C ALA A 125 3.23 -0.03 -14.15
N THR A 126 2.84 0.72 -13.12
CA THR A 126 3.82 1.33 -12.22
C THR A 126 3.72 0.83 -10.78
N MET A 127 2.94 1.46 -9.93
CA MET A 127 3.00 1.23 -8.49
C MET A 127 2.59 -0.20 -8.10
N VAL A 128 1.43 -0.65 -8.60
CA VAL A 128 0.86 -1.93 -8.15
C VAL A 128 1.58 -3.16 -8.73
N VAL A 129 2.28 -3.02 -9.84
CA VAL A 129 3.08 -4.11 -10.42
C VAL A 129 4.48 -4.20 -9.80
N ALA A 130 4.91 -3.16 -9.08
CA ALA A 130 6.23 -3.13 -8.44
C ALA A 130 6.42 -4.27 -7.43
N GLY A 131 5.37 -4.65 -6.68
CA GLY A 131 5.45 -5.77 -5.75
C GLY A 131 5.58 -7.12 -6.48
N VAL A 132 4.85 -7.32 -7.57
CA VAL A 132 4.99 -8.52 -8.42
C VAL A 132 6.41 -8.59 -8.98
N TYR A 133 6.92 -7.47 -9.50
CA TYR A 133 8.29 -7.39 -10.02
C TYR A 133 9.35 -7.65 -8.93
N LEU A 134 9.14 -7.16 -7.70
CA LEU A 134 10.06 -7.41 -6.59
C LEU A 134 10.19 -8.90 -6.27
N VAL A 135 9.07 -9.62 -6.16
CA VAL A 135 9.05 -11.07 -5.94
C VAL A 135 9.72 -11.80 -7.11
N ALA A 136 9.40 -11.41 -8.34
CA ALA A 136 10.03 -11.96 -9.54
C ALA A 136 11.55 -11.68 -9.60
N ARG A 137 11.99 -10.49 -9.21
CA ARG A 137 13.41 -10.11 -9.20
C ARG A 137 14.23 -10.89 -8.17
N LEU A 138 13.58 -11.30 -7.09
CA LEU A 138 14.14 -12.16 -6.05
C LEU A 138 13.68 -13.62 -6.19
N PHE A 139 13.27 -14.03 -7.39
CA PHE A 139 12.80 -15.40 -7.65
C PHE A 139 13.77 -16.48 -7.14
N PRO A 140 15.11 -16.37 -7.29
CA PRO A 140 16.05 -17.35 -6.74
C PRO A 140 15.92 -17.52 -5.22
N VAL A 141 15.72 -16.42 -4.48
CA VAL A 141 15.51 -16.43 -3.03
C VAL A 141 14.17 -17.11 -2.68
N PHE A 142 13.10 -16.70 -3.37
CA PHE A 142 11.76 -17.24 -3.12
C PHE A 142 11.67 -18.73 -3.48
N ALA A 143 12.27 -19.16 -4.58
CA ALA A 143 12.22 -20.57 -5.03
C ALA A 143 12.78 -21.55 -3.99
N VAL A 144 13.72 -21.13 -3.12
CA VAL A 144 14.28 -21.94 -2.04
C VAL A 144 13.49 -21.75 -0.74
N ALA A 145 12.92 -20.58 -0.51
CA ALA A 145 12.19 -20.23 0.70
C ALA A 145 10.75 -20.76 0.68
N LYS A 146 10.55 -22.08 0.85
CA LYS A 146 9.26 -22.76 0.70
C LYS A 146 8.11 -22.13 1.49
N ASP A 147 8.36 -21.70 2.73
CA ASP A 147 7.32 -21.06 3.55
C ASP A 147 6.91 -19.70 2.98
N ALA A 148 7.85 -18.93 2.43
CA ALA A 148 7.55 -17.66 1.81
C ALA A 148 6.76 -17.84 0.50
N VAL A 149 7.11 -18.82 -0.31
CA VAL A 149 6.36 -19.16 -1.54
C VAL A 149 4.92 -19.58 -1.21
N ALA A 150 4.74 -20.38 -0.16
CA ALA A 150 3.41 -20.79 0.30
C ALA A 150 2.55 -19.57 0.71
N VAL A 151 3.15 -18.58 1.38
CA VAL A 151 2.48 -17.32 1.72
C VAL A 151 2.12 -16.54 0.45
N VAL A 152 3.05 -16.39 -0.51
CA VAL A 152 2.79 -15.71 -1.80
C VAL A 152 1.64 -16.37 -2.56
N LEU A 153 1.65 -17.71 -2.65
CA LEU A 153 0.62 -18.50 -3.32
C LEU A 153 -0.75 -18.31 -2.66
N THR A 154 -0.81 -18.45 -1.34
CA THR A 154 -2.06 -18.35 -0.58
C THR A 154 -2.65 -16.95 -0.66
N VAL A 155 -1.85 -15.93 -0.41
CA VAL A 155 -2.28 -14.52 -0.46
C VAL A 155 -2.67 -14.12 -1.88
N GLY A 156 -1.91 -14.54 -2.90
CA GLY A 156 -2.21 -14.27 -4.30
C GLY A 156 -3.54 -14.91 -4.72
N THR A 157 -3.71 -16.20 -4.44
CA THR A 157 -4.94 -16.97 -4.77
C THR A 157 -6.16 -16.38 -4.09
N PHE A 158 -6.07 -16.10 -2.79
CA PHE A 158 -7.16 -15.49 -2.01
C PHE A 158 -7.53 -14.10 -2.56
N THR A 159 -6.52 -13.26 -2.81
CA THR A 159 -6.74 -11.90 -3.32
C THR A 159 -7.41 -11.91 -4.69
N ALA A 160 -7.01 -12.83 -5.58
CA ALA A 160 -7.61 -12.99 -6.90
C ALA A 160 -9.12 -13.25 -6.82
N LEU A 161 -9.54 -14.21 -5.99
CA LEU A 161 -10.94 -14.57 -5.80
C LEU A 161 -11.72 -13.48 -5.07
N PHE A 162 -11.19 -13.00 -3.96
CA PHE A 162 -11.80 -11.98 -3.12
C PHE A 162 -12.12 -10.70 -3.90
N ALA A 163 -11.15 -10.19 -4.65
CA ALA A 163 -11.33 -8.98 -5.45
C ALA A 163 -12.32 -9.19 -6.60
N ALA A 164 -12.31 -10.35 -7.26
CA ALA A 164 -13.26 -10.68 -8.32
C ALA A 164 -14.71 -10.70 -7.82
N ILE A 165 -14.95 -11.26 -6.64
CA ILE A 165 -16.27 -11.29 -6.02
C ILE A 165 -16.77 -9.87 -5.71
N ILE A 166 -15.93 -9.00 -5.15
CA ILE A 166 -16.30 -7.60 -4.85
C ILE A 166 -16.59 -6.82 -6.15
N ALA A 167 -15.79 -7.02 -7.21
CA ALA A 167 -15.96 -6.33 -8.48
C ALA A 167 -17.37 -6.53 -9.09
N ILE A 168 -18.02 -7.68 -8.84
CA ILE A 168 -19.37 -8.00 -9.32
C ILE A 168 -20.41 -7.00 -8.79
N THR A 169 -20.26 -6.51 -7.57
CA THR A 169 -21.28 -5.69 -6.89
C THR A 169 -21.04 -4.19 -6.97
N GLN A 170 -19.85 -3.75 -7.41
CA GLN A 170 -19.53 -2.33 -7.51
C GLN A 170 -20.25 -1.67 -8.69
N PHE A 171 -20.65 -0.39 -8.52
CA PHE A 171 -21.33 0.41 -9.56
C PHE A 171 -20.48 1.58 -10.06
N ASP A 172 -19.43 1.97 -9.35
CA ASP A 172 -18.47 2.97 -9.83
C ASP A 172 -17.51 2.32 -10.84
N ILE A 173 -17.46 2.87 -12.08
CA ILE A 173 -16.64 2.32 -13.17
C ILE A 173 -15.16 2.21 -12.79
N LYS A 174 -14.60 3.21 -12.09
CA LYS A 174 -13.21 3.20 -11.64
C LYS A 174 -12.98 2.16 -10.54
N ARG A 175 -13.93 1.99 -9.61
CA ARG A 175 -13.84 0.98 -8.55
C ARG A 175 -13.92 -0.43 -9.09
N VAL A 176 -14.78 -0.72 -10.07
CA VAL A 176 -14.78 -2.03 -10.76
C VAL A 176 -13.41 -2.32 -11.36
N LEU A 177 -12.81 -1.35 -12.05
CA LEU A 177 -11.49 -1.48 -12.63
C LEU A 177 -10.38 -1.65 -11.57
N ALA A 178 -10.51 -1.01 -10.41
CA ALA A 178 -9.58 -1.15 -9.29
C ALA A 178 -9.63 -2.58 -8.70
N TYR A 179 -10.82 -3.11 -8.40
CA TYR A 179 -10.95 -4.50 -7.94
C TYR A 179 -10.54 -5.51 -9.00
N SER A 180 -10.80 -5.21 -10.26
CA SER A 180 -10.27 -6.00 -11.37
C SER A 180 -8.73 -5.99 -11.41
N THR A 181 -8.07 -4.87 -11.07
CA THR A 181 -6.61 -4.82 -10.93
C THR A 181 -6.12 -5.71 -9.81
N LEU A 182 -6.72 -5.61 -8.61
CA LEU A 182 -6.42 -6.48 -7.47
C LEU A 182 -6.50 -7.96 -7.85
N SER A 183 -7.57 -8.34 -8.56
CA SER A 183 -7.76 -9.71 -9.03
C SER A 183 -6.64 -10.17 -9.96
N GLN A 184 -6.23 -9.32 -10.94
CA GLN A 184 -5.16 -9.68 -11.88
C GLN A 184 -3.78 -9.73 -11.21
N LEU A 185 -3.51 -8.84 -10.25
CA LEU A 185 -2.28 -8.91 -9.46
C LEU A 185 -2.24 -10.18 -8.59
N GLY A 186 -3.40 -10.60 -8.06
CA GLY A 186 -3.54 -11.89 -7.40
C GLY A 186 -3.18 -13.07 -8.31
N TYR A 187 -3.58 -13.03 -9.58
CA TYR A 187 -3.16 -14.00 -10.59
C TYR A 187 -1.65 -14.05 -10.78
N MET A 188 -1.01 -12.88 -10.88
CA MET A 188 0.44 -12.80 -11.06
C MET A 188 1.19 -13.36 -9.83
N MET A 189 0.71 -13.05 -8.62
CA MET A 189 1.26 -13.59 -7.38
C MET A 189 1.02 -15.10 -7.25
N LEU A 190 -0.17 -15.59 -7.64
CA LEU A 190 -0.44 -17.03 -7.73
C LEU A 190 0.57 -17.71 -8.65
N ALA A 191 0.81 -17.14 -9.84
CA ALA A 191 1.77 -17.71 -10.80
C ALA A 191 3.20 -17.75 -10.25
N LEU A 192 3.64 -16.68 -9.55
CA LEU A 192 4.94 -16.69 -8.86
C LEU A 192 4.97 -17.69 -7.69
N GLY A 193 3.84 -17.86 -7.00
CA GLY A 193 3.72 -18.78 -5.88
C GLY A 193 3.69 -20.26 -6.26
N VAL A 194 3.39 -20.61 -7.52
CA VAL A 194 3.51 -21.99 -8.03
C VAL A 194 4.83 -22.24 -8.75
N ALA A 195 5.63 -21.21 -8.98
CA ALA A 195 6.89 -21.30 -9.68
C ALA A 195 7.98 -21.92 -8.80
N SER A 196 8.79 -22.80 -9.37
CA SER A 196 9.98 -23.38 -8.75
C SER A 196 11.13 -23.45 -9.76
N TRP A 197 12.32 -23.87 -9.32
CA TRP A 197 13.43 -24.12 -10.25
C TRP A 197 13.12 -25.25 -11.25
N GLU A 198 12.36 -26.25 -10.83
CA GLU A 198 11.94 -27.38 -11.68
C GLU A 198 10.82 -26.97 -12.63
N HIS A 199 9.96 -26.03 -12.22
CA HIS A 199 8.82 -25.55 -12.98
C HIS A 199 8.82 -24.01 -13.07
N PRO A 200 9.71 -23.41 -13.91
CA PRO A 200 9.83 -21.95 -14.02
C PRO A 200 8.69 -21.28 -14.80
N LEU A 201 7.77 -22.05 -15.39
CA LEU A 201 6.66 -21.54 -16.19
C LEU A 201 5.82 -20.48 -15.44
N GLY A 202 5.62 -20.63 -14.13
CA GLY A 202 4.88 -19.66 -13.33
C GLY A 202 5.55 -18.28 -13.26
N TYR A 203 6.88 -18.26 -13.23
CA TYR A 203 7.66 -17.02 -13.27
C TYR A 203 7.50 -16.30 -14.61
N THR A 204 7.68 -17.00 -15.73
CA THR A 204 7.56 -16.42 -17.07
C THR A 204 6.12 -15.98 -17.36
N ALA A 205 5.13 -16.79 -17.00
CA ALA A 205 3.71 -16.49 -17.13
C ALA A 205 3.29 -15.25 -16.35
N SER A 206 3.79 -15.07 -15.10
CA SER A 206 3.55 -13.88 -14.31
C SER A 206 4.09 -12.63 -14.99
N MET A 207 5.32 -12.65 -15.47
CA MET A 207 5.95 -11.51 -16.15
C MET A 207 5.29 -11.21 -17.50
N PHE A 208 4.88 -12.24 -18.23
CA PHE A 208 4.13 -12.08 -19.47
C PHE A 208 2.77 -11.44 -19.21
N HIS A 209 2.04 -11.92 -18.19
CA HIS A 209 0.76 -11.34 -17.84
C HIS A 209 0.90 -9.91 -17.30
N LEU A 210 1.99 -9.60 -16.58
CA LEU A 210 2.29 -8.22 -16.16
C LEU A 210 2.41 -7.28 -17.37
N THR A 211 3.09 -7.71 -18.42
CA THR A 211 3.30 -6.90 -19.65
C THR A 211 2.00 -6.70 -20.42
N THR A 212 1.23 -7.76 -20.64
CA THR A 212 -0.08 -7.67 -21.33
C THR A 212 -1.08 -6.88 -20.52
N HIS A 213 -1.08 -7.07 -19.19
CA HIS A 213 -1.92 -6.33 -18.22
C HIS A 213 -1.66 -4.83 -18.30
N ALA A 214 -0.41 -4.41 -18.38
CA ALA A 214 -0.07 -2.99 -18.50
C ALA A 214 -0.79 -2.33 -19.68
N CYS A 215 -0.84 -3.00 -20.83
CA CYS A 215 -1.47 -2.50 -22.04
C CYS A 215 -2.99 -2.40 -21.91
N PHE A 216 -3.66 -3.51 -21.68
CA PHE A 216 -5.14 -3.50 -21.66
C PHE A 216 -5.70 -2.78 -20.43
N LYS A 217 -4.97 -2.71 -19.31
CA LYS A 217 -5.43 -2.00 -18.10
C LYS A 217 -5.33 -0.48 -18.25
N ALA A 218 -4.22 0.00 -18.84
CA ALA A 218 -4.12 1.42 -19.19
C ALA A 218 -5.25 1.82 -20.14
N LEU A 219 -5.52 0.99 -21.14
CA LEU A 219 -6.62 1.20 -22.09
C LEU A 219 -7.98 1.27 -21.40
N LEU A 220 -8.27 0.37 -20.46
CA LEU A 220 -9.53 0.38 -19.70
C LEU A 220 -9.70 1.63 -18.85
N PHE A 221 -8.65 2.05 -18.13
CA PHE A 221 -8.74 3.24 -17.29
C PHE A 221 -8.83 4.54 -18.12
N LEU A 222 -8.05 4.66 -19.20
CA LEU A 222 -8.15 5.84 -20.07
C LEU A 222 -9.48 5.86 -20.81
N GLY A 223 -10.00 4.70 -21.24
CA GLY A 223 -11.33 4.57 -21.82
C GLY A 223 -12.43 4.95 -20.81
N ALA A 224 -12.33 4.52 -19.55
CA ALA A 224 -13.22 4.97 -18.49
C ALA A 224 -13.11 6.49 -18.27
N GLY A 225 -11.90 7.06 -18.39
CA GLY A 225 -11.69 8.51 -18.34
C GLY A 225 -12.42 9.25 -19.47
N SER A 226 -12.38 8.70 -20.68
CA SER A 226 -13.14 9.23 -21.83
C SER A 226 -14.64 9.19 -21.59
N VAL A 227 -15.17 8.09 -21.06
CA VAL A 227 -16.59 7.97 -20.69
C VAL A 227 -16.97 8.98 -19.62
N ILE A 228 -16.21 9.07 -18.52
CA ILE A 228 -16.47 10.01 -17.42
C ILE A 228 -16.41 11.47 -17.91
N HIS A 229 -15.50 11.79 -18.82
CA HIS A 229 -15.40 13.11 -19.41
C HIS A 229 -16.66 13.48 -20.21
N ALA A 230 -17.25 12.51 -20.92
CA ALA A 230 -18.44 12.73 -21.72
C ALA A 230 -19.74 12.85 -20.88
N VAL A 231 -19.86 12.07 -19.78
CA VAL A 231 -21.12 12.00 -19.00
C VAL A 231 -21.05 12.62 -17.61
N HIS A 232 -19.85 13.07 -17.16
CA HIS A 232 -19.60 13.71 -15.87
C HIS A 232 -20.08 12.92 -14.64
N THR A 233 -20.08 11.59 -14.72
CA THR A 233 -20.39 10.70 -13.60
C THR A 233 -19.51 9.45 -13.63
N ASN A 234 -19.23 8.88 -12.44
CA ASN A 234 -18.54 7.60 -12.30
C ASN A 234 -19.54 6.43 -12.17
N ASP A 235 -20.82 6.71 -11.85
CA ASP A 235 -21.83 5.69 -11.57
C ASP A 235 -22.40 5.11 -12.86
N MET A 236 -22.15 3.82 -13.08
CA MET A 236 -22.65 3.08 -14.25
C MET A 236 -24.18 3.01 -14.32
N ARG A 237 -24.88 3.24 -13.19
CA ARG A 237 -26.36 3.26 -13.15
C ARG A 237 -26.95 4.51 -13.81
N GLU A 238 -26.15 5.54 -13.99
CA GLU A 238 -26.52 6.79 -14.69
C GLU A 238 -26.08 6.79 -16.16
N MET A 239 -25.37 5.76 -16.60
CA MET A 239 -24.85 5.60 -17.95
C MET A 239 -25.83 4.77 -18.81
N GLY A 240 -25.46 4.51 -20.05
CA GLY A 240 -26.14 3.64 -21.00
C GLY A 240 -26.18 4.24 -22.40
N GLY A 241 -26.25 3.38 -23.43
CA GLY A 241 -26.41 3.76 -24.83
C GLY A 241 -25.24 4.51 -25.46
N LEU A 242 -24.07 4.57 -24.79
CA LEU A 242 -22.96 5.42 -25.22
C LEU A 242 -22.19 4.90 -26.45
N HIS A 243 -22.49 3.70 -26.96
CA HIS A 243 -21.81 3.11 -28.12
C HIS A 243 -21.91 3.99 -29.39
N SER A 244 -23.02 4.67 -29.59
CA SER A 244 -23.25 5.54 -30.75
C SER A 244 -22.60 6.93 -30.59
N ARG A 245 -22.44 7.41 -29.34
CA ARG A 245 -21.89 8.71 -29.02
C ARG A 245 -20.36 8.70 -28.90
N LEU A 246 -19.79 7.55 -28.50
CA LEU A 246 -18.37 7.35 -28.26
C LEU A 246 -17.84 6.15 -29.07
N PRO A 247 -17.91 6.18 -30.43
CA PRO A 247 -17.65 4.98 -31.25
C PRO A 247 -16.20 4.48 -31.11
N ILE A 248 -15.19 5.35 -31.06
CA ILE A 248 -13.81 4.91 -30.95
C ILE A 248 -13.48 4.44 -29.55
N THR A 249 -13.93 5.17 -28.53
CA THR A 249 -13.81 4.78 -27.12
C THR A 249 -14.51 3.44 -26.88
N HIS A 250 -15.70 3.23 -27.44
CA HIS A 250 -16.46 1.98 -27.35
C HIS A 250 -15.67 0.78 -27.90
N ILE A 251 -15.13 0.88 -29.14
CA ILE A 251 -14.39 -0.21 -29.77
C ILE A 251 -13.11 -0.52 -29.03
N THR A 252 -12.33 0.50 -28.65
CA THR A 252 -11.07 0.32 -27.91
C THR A 252 -11.32 -0.25 -26.52
N PHE A 253 -12.40 0.14 -25.85
CA PHE A 253 -12.79 -0.43 -24.57
C PHE A 253 -13.23 -1.89 -24.70
N LEU A 254 -13.94 -2.26 -25.78
CA LEU A 254 -14.31 -3.64 -26.07
C LEU A 254 -13.08 -4.52 -26.28
N ILE A 255 -12.07 -4.04 -27.05
CA ILE A 255 -10.81 -4.74 -27.23
C ILE A 255 -10.14 -5.05 -25.88
N ALA A 256 -10.11 -4.07 -24.98
CA ALA A 256 -9.54 -4.26 -23.67
C ALA A 256 -10.37 -5.22 -22.79
N CYS A 257 -11.71 -5.18 -22.88
CA CYS A 257 -12.59 -6.14 -22.19
C CYS A 257 -12.38 -7.58 -22.69
N LEU A 258 -12.25 -7.77 -24.00
CA LEU A 258 -11.94 -9.09 -24.59
C LEU A 258 -10.55 -9.58 -24.17
N ALA A 259 -9.56 -8.68 -24.17
CA ALA A 259 -8.21 -9.01 -23.71
C ALA A 259 -8.19 -9.46 -22.24
N ILE A 260 -8.76 -8.68 -21.33
CA ILE A 260 -8.76 -9.03 -19.91
C ILE A 260 -9.66 -10.25 -19.61
N ALA A 261 -10.71 -10.50 -20.38
CA ALA A 261 -11.53 -11.70 -20.24
C ALA A 261 -10.78 -12.97 -20.70
N GLY A 262 -9.70 -12.85 -21.46
CA GLY A 262 -8.93 -13.98 -21.97
C GLY A 262 -9.61 -14.63 -23.20
N VAL A 263 -10.20 -13.83 -24.07
CA VAL A 263 -10.80 -14.31 -25.31
C VAL A 263 -9.73 -14.36 -26.41
N PRO A 264 -9.58 -15.46 -27.16
CA PRO A 264 -8.69 -15.50 -28.31
C PRO A 264 -9.16 -14.52 -29.41
N PRO A 265 -8.29 -13.87 -30.18
CA PRO A 265 -6.83 -13.92 -30.18
C PRO A 265 -6.13 -12.81 -29.36
N PHE A 266 -6.82 -12.19 -28.40
CA PHE A 266 -6.28 -11.07 -27.65
C PHE A 266 -5.16 -11.47 -26.69
N ALA A 267 -4.27 -10.52 -26.37
CA ALA A 267 -3.04 -10.75 -25.60
C ALA A 267 -3.26 -11.40 -24.22
N GLY A 268 -4.37 -11.06 -23.56
CA GLY A 268 -4.70 -11.63 -22.27
C GLY A 268 -5.06 -13.12 -22.28
N PHE A 269 -5.48 -13.67 -23.39
CA PHE A 269 -5.70 -15.11 -23.54
C PHE A 269 -4.40 -15.88 -23.33
N PHE A 270 -3.37 -15.57 -24.10
CA PHE A 270 -2.09 -16.28 -24.04
C PHE A 270 -1.45 -16.21 -22.65
N SER A 271 -1.41 -15.03 -22.06
CA SER A 271 -0.78 -14.85 -20.75
C SER A 271 -1.56 -15.49 -19.59
N LYS A 272 -2.91 -15.55 -19.66
CA LYS A 272 -3.71 -16.25 -18.65
C LYS A 272 -3.65 -17.75 -18.81
N ASP A 273 -3.65 -18.25 -20.04
CA ASP A 273 -3.51 -19.68 -20.33
C ASP A 273 -2.19 -20.22 -19.77
N GLU A 274 -1.08 -19.47 -19.92
CA GLU A 274 0.20 -19.84 -19.32
C GLU A 274 0.14 -19.88 -17.78
N ILE A 275 -0.57 -18.94 -17.11
CA ILE A 275 -0.74 -18.97 -15.66
C ILE A 275 -1.55 -20.20 -15.21
N LEU A 276 -2.63 -20.52 -15.91
CA LEU A 276 -3.42 -21.71 -15.63
C LEU A 276 -2.62 -22.99 -15.86
N ALA A 277 -1.86 -23.04 -16.95
CA ALA A 277 -0.97 -24.16 -17.24
C ALA A 277 0.10 -24.33 -16.16
N ALA A 278 0.72 -23.23 -15.70
CA ALA A 278 1.69 -23.26 -14.61
C ALA A 278 1.12 -23.83 -13.33
N ALA A 279 -0.10 -23.41 -12.94
CA ALA A 279 -0.77 -23.91 -11.74
C ALA A 279 -1.16 -25.38 -11.87
N TYR A 280 -1.56 -25.83 -13.07
CA TYR A 280 -1.92 -27.23 -13.34
C TYR A 280 -0.71 -28.14 -13.30
N TYR A 281 0.37 -27.80 -14.05
CA TYR A 281 1.56 -28.65 -14.14
C TYR A 281 2.38 -28.70 -12.86
N SER A 282 2.34 -27.67 -12.02
CA SER A 282 2.96 -27.68 -10.69
C SER A 282 2.19 -28.50 -9.65
N GLY A 283 1.06 -29.15 -10.03
CA GLY A 283 0.25 -29.97 -9.12
C GLY A 283 -0.62 -29.20 -8.13
N HIS A 284 -0.71 -27.86 -8.24
CA HIS A 284 -1.50 -27.03 -7.36
C HIS A 284 -2.96 -26.92 -7.83
N HIS A 285 -3.71 -28.02 -7.71
CA HIS A 285 -5.07 -28.13 -8.28
C HIS A 285 -6.08 -27.15 -7.67
N LEU A 286 -5.99 -26.81 -6.36
CA LEU A 286 -6.88 -25.83 -5.74
C LEU A 286 -6.64 -24.41 -6.26
N PRO A 287 -5.39 -23.86 -6.31
CA PRO A 287 -5.08 -22.61 -6.99
C PRO A 287 -5.52 -22.59 -8.46
N PHE A 288 -5.33 -23.68 -9.20
CA PHE A 288 -5.81 -23.81 -10.58
C PHE A 288 -7.33 -23.66 -10.68
N ALA A 289 -8.10 -24.40 -9.85
CA ALA A 289 -9.56 -24.31 -9.86
C ALA A 289 -10.07 -22.91 -9.47
N VAL A 290 -9.44 -22.27 -8.49
CA VAL A 290 -9.75 -20.88 -8.12
C VAL A 290 -9.43 -19.93 -9.26
N ALA A 291 -8.26 -20.07 -9.90
CA ALA A 291 -7.89 -19.24 -11.04
C ALA A 291 -8.88 -19.40 -12.20
N LEU A 292 -9.29 -20.62 -12.54
CA LEU A 292 -10.30 -20.89 -13.57
C LEU A 292 -11.65 -20.24 -13.26
N LEU A 293 -12.12 -20.33 -12.00
CA LEU A 293 -13.32 -19.66 -11.54
C LEU A 293 -13.21 -18.14 -11.69
N VAL A 294 -12.10 -17.57 -11.25
CA VAL A 294 -11.85 -16.12 -11.34
C VAL A 294 -11.77 -15.66 -12.80
N ALA A 295 -11.34 -16.50 -13.75
CA ALA A 295 -11.39 -16.17 -15.19
C ALA A 295 -12.83 -15.89 -15.64
N GLY A 296 -13.78 -16.76 -15.25
CA GLY A 296 -15.21 -16.56 -15.53
C GLY A 296 -15.79 -15.34 -14.85
N LEU A 297 -15.48 -15.12 -13.57
CA LEU A 297 -15.91 -13.93 -12.84
C LEU A 297 -15.35 -12.65 -13.49
N THR A 298 -14.09 -12.69 -13.96
CA THR A 298 -13.47 -11.57 -14.67
C THR A 298 -14.24 -11.22 -15.95
N ALA A 299 -14.55 -12.21 -16.75
CA ALA A 299 -15.35 -12.03 -17.96
C ALA A 299 -16.74 -11.44 -17.62
N PHE A 300 -17.39 -11.96 -16.58
CA PHE A 300 -18.69 -11.50 -16.15
C PHE A 300 -18.69 -10.03 -15.71
N TYR A 301 -17.84 -9.62 -14.75
CA TYR A 301 -17.89 -8.24 -14.25
C TYR A 301 -17.39 -7.21 -15.28
N MET A 302 -16.45 -7.59 -16.15
CA MET A 302 -15.99 -6.69 -17.21
C MET A 302 -17.05 -6.47 -18.28
N PHE A 303 -17.77 -7.52 -18.70
CA PHE A 303 -18.86 -7.39 -19.65
C PHE A 303 -20.12 -6.80 -19.02
N ARG A 304 -20.37 -7.00 -17.71
CA ARG A 304 -21.36 -6.24 -16.96
C ARG A 304 -21.08 -4.74 -17.06
N LEU A 305 -19.85 -4.31 -16.75
CA LEU A 305 -19.44 -2.91 -16.87
C LEU A 305 -19.63 -2.40 -18.30
N TYR A 306 -19.17 -3.16 -19.30
CA TYR A 306 -19.27 -2.81 -20.72
C TYR A 306 -20.72 -2.64 -21.17
N PHE A 307 -21.61 -3.61 -20.87
CA PHE A 307 -23.00 -3.53 -21.29
C PHE A 307 -23.76 -2.41 -20.56
N MET A 308 -23.54 -2.20 -19.28
CA MET A 308 -24.17 -1.11 -18.55
C MET A 308 -23.78 0.27 -19.06
N THR A 309 -22.53 0.43 -19.52
CA THR A 309 -22.00 1.72 -19.98
C THR A 309 -22.38 2.01 -21.43
N PHE A 310 -22.20 1.03 -22.33
CA PHE A 310 -22.29 1.29 -23.77
C PHE A 310 -23.60 0.83 -24.43
N TRP A 311 -24.27 -0.19 -23.92
CA TRP A 311 -25.41 -0.82 -24.62
C TRP A 311 -26.77 -0.66 -23.95
N ASN A 312 -26.85 -0.67 -22.64
CA ASN A 312 -28.12 -0.50 -21.93
C ASN A 312 -28.79 0.82 -22.31
N GLU A 313 -30.11 0.96 -22.06
CA GLU A 313 -30.82 2.20 -22.31
C GLU A 313 -30.23 3.37 -21.54
N PRO A 314 -30.12 4.57 -22.16
CA PRO A 314 -29.67 5.78 -21.47
C PRO A 314 -30.57 6.06 -20.27
N LYS A 315 -29.96 6.17 -19.09
CA LYS A 315 -30.73 6.46 -17.84
C LYS A 315 -30.89 7.97 -17.62
N ASP A 316 -29.91 8.77 -18.04
CA ASP A 316 -29.96 10.24 -18.06
C ASP A 316 -29.90 10.74 -19.51
N LEU A 317 -31.05 11.05 -20.07
CA LEU A 317 -31.17 11.48 -21.47
C LEU A 317 -30.37 12.77 -21.72
N LYS A 318 -30.36 13.71 -20.76
CA LYS A 318 -29.62 14.98 -20.93
C LYS A 318 -28.11 14.74 -21.05
N LYS A 319 -27.55 13.92 -20.15
CA LYS A 319 -26.13 13.54 -20.21
C LYS A 319 -25.79 12.79 -21.49
N HIS A 320 -26.68 11.88 -21.92
CA HIS A 320 -26.51 11.12 -23.16
C HIS A 320 -26.53 12.00 -24.42
N GLU A 321 -27.43 12.97 -24.50
CA GLU A 321 -27.54 13.88 -25.66
C GLU A 321 -26.31 14.77 -25.82
N HIS A 322 -25.71 15.23 -24.72
CA HIS A 322 -24.52 16.07 -24.73
C HIS A 322 -23.21 15.25 -24.85
N ALA A 323 -23.28 13.94 -24.67
CA ALA A 323 -22.11 13.08 -24.79
C ALA A 323 -21.56 13.08 -26.23
N HIS A 324 -20.26 13.27 -26.36
CA HIS A 324 -19.54 13.27 -27.64
C HIS A 324 -18.16 12.64 -27.44
N GLU A 325 -17.55 12.19 -28.54
CA GLU A 325 -16.23 11.56 -28.49
C GLU A 325 -15.17 12.51 -27.94
N SER A 326 -14.24 11.96 -27.21
CA SER A 326 -13.14 12.72 -26.60
C SER A 326 -12.22 13.36 -27.66
N PRO A 327 -11.46 14.42 -27.31
CA PRO A 327 -10.48 15.03 -28.19
C PRO A 327 -9.46 14.06 -28.76
N PHE A 328 -8.91 14.38 -29.94
CA PHE A 328 -7.95 13.52 -30.64
C PHE A 328 -6.78 13.05 -29.75
N SER A 329 -6.26 13.91 -28.87
CA SER A 329 -5.17 13.56 -27.95
C SER A 329 -5.51 12.40 -27.01
N MET A 330 -6.76 12.30 -26.56
CA MET A 330 -7.23 11.18 -25.71
C MET A 330 -7.48 9.93 -26.56
N VAL A 331 -8.18 10.08 -27.68
CA VAL A 331 -8.50 8.98 -28.61
C VAL A 331 -7.23 8.33 -29.16
N PHE A 332 -6.21 9.14 -29.51
CA PHE A 332 -4.93 8.64 -29.99
C PHE A 332 -4.28 7.67 -29.00
N ALA A 333 -4.26 8.00 -27.70
CA ALA A 333 -3.73 7.12 -26.66
C ALA A 333 -4.51 5.80 -26.57
N LEU A 334 -5.84 5.83 -26.70
CA LEU A 334 -6.68 4.62 -26.69
C LEU A 334 -6.35 3.71 -27.89
N VAL A 335 -6.21 4.27 -29.08
CA VAL A 335 -5.88 3.50 -30.30
C VAL A 335 -4.49 2.88 -30.21
N VAL A 336 -3.50 3.65 -29.74
CA VAL A 336 -2.12 3.17 -29.56
C VAL A 336 -2.07 2.01 -28.57
N LEU A 337 -2.81 2.07 -27.46
CA LEU A 337 -2.84 0.99 -26.46
C LEU A 337 -3.69 -0.23 -26.90
N ALA A 338 -4.63 -0.05 -27.81
CA ALA A 338 -5.41 -1.16 -28.38
C ALA A 338 -4.52 -2.12 -29.18
N ILE A 339 -3.53 -1.59 -29.91
CA ILE A 339 -2.62 -2.39 -30.75
C ILE A 339 -1.89 -3.47 -29.92
N PRO A 340 -1.12 -3.14 -28.86
CA PRO A 340 -0.46 -4.17 -28.06
C PRO A 340 -1.44 -5.02 -27.26
N SER A 341 -2.64 -4.51 -26.92
CA SER A 341 -3.68 -5.33 -26.28
C SER A 341 -4.18 -6.47 -27.16
N ILE A 342 -4.02 -6.35 -28.49
CA ILE A 342 -4.28 -7.43 -29.45
C ILE A 342 -3.01 -8.25 -29.70
N LEU A 343 -1.89 -7.59 -30.01
CA LEU A 343 -0.71 -8.23 -30.61
C LEU A 343 0.32 -8.74 -29.61
N ALA A 344 0.40 -8.21 -28.39
CA ALA A 344 1.43 -8.58 -27.42
C ALA A 344 1.38 -10.06 -27.00
N GLY A 345 0.25 -10.73 -27.22
CA GLY A 345 0.10 -12.16 -26.95
C GLY A 345 0.93 -13.07 -27.86
N PHE A 346 1.32 -12.59 -29.04
CA PHE A 346 2.11 -13.35 -30.00
C PHE A 346 3.62 -13.23 -29.79
N ILE A 347 4.06 -12.40 -28.83
CA ILE A 347 5.48 -12.24 -28.51
C ILE A 347 5.91 -13.43 -27.65
N PRO A 348 6.97 -14.17 -28.00
CA PRO A 348 7.49 -15.29 -27.22
C PRO A 348 8.23 -14.77 -25.97
N PHE A 349 7.48 -14.22 -25.02
CA PHE A 349 7.97 -13.42 -23.89
C PHE A 349 8.88 -14.22 -22.96
N GLY A 350 8.61 -15.51 -22.77
CA GLY A 350 9.40 -16.39 -21.92
C GLY A 350 10.89 -16.40 -22.26
N HIS A 351 11.23 -16.38 -23.56
CA HIS A 351 12.62 -16.38 -24.02
C HIS A 351 13.41 -15.11 -23.67
N TYR A 352 12.73 -13.98 -23.48
CA TYR A 352 13.38 -12.71 -23.11
C TYR A 352 13.60 -12.57 -21.61
N VAL A 353 12.81 -13.28 -20.80
CA VAL A 353 12.77 -13.09 -19.35
C VAL A 353 13.53 -14.20 -18.59
N TYR A 354 13.53 -15.41 -19.13
CA TYR A 354 14.17 -16.56 -18.52
C TYR A 354 15.33 -17.07 -19.37
N LYS A 355 16.52 -17.20 -18.76
CA LYS A 355 17.76 -17.61 -19.44
C LYS A 355 17.97 -19.14 -19.48
N GLY A 356 17.18 -19.91 -18.73
CA GLY A 356 17.24 -21.37 -18.73
C GLY A 356 16.45 -21.98 -19.88
N GLU A 357 16.52 -23.30 -20.01
CA GLU A 357 15.67 -24.05 -20.93
C GLU A 357 14.23 -23.99 -20.41
N LEU A 358 13.33 -23.47 -21.22
CA LEU A 358 11.89 -23.57 -20.99
C LEU A 358 11.41 -24.81 -21.72
N GLU A 359 10.82 -25.75 -21.01
CA GLU A 359 10.06 -26.80 -21.65
C GLU A 359 8.94 -26.15 -22.46
N HIS A 360 9.04 -26.25 -23.78
CA HIS A 360 7.99 -25.78 -24.69
C HIS A 360 6.77 -26.70 -24.54
N HIS A 361 5.96 -26.45 -23.56
CA HIS A 361 4.62 -26.99 -23.57
C HIS A 361 3.81 -26.16 -24.56
N GLY A 362 3.51 -26.72 -25.72
CA GLY A 362 2.53 -26.15 -26.66
C GLY A 362 1.21 -25.88 -25.92
N ILE A 363 0.32 -25.10 -26.53
CA ILE A 363 -1.00 -24.79 -25.93
C ILE A 363 -1.68 -26.10 -25.51
N ASN A 364 -1.95 -26.24 -24.21
CA ASN A 364 -2.74 -27.37 -23.72
C ASN A 364 -4.23 -27.10 -24.02
N TRP A 365 -4.74 -27.72 -25.06
CA TRP A 365 -6.12 -27.48 -25.54
C TRP A 365 -7.19 -27.81 -24.51
N LEU A 366 -6.93 -28.69 -23.55
CA LEU A 366 -7.86 -28.98 -22.46
C LEU A 366 -7.96 -27.79 -21.50
N ILE A 367 -6.84 -27.20 -21.10
CA ILE A 367 -6.80 -26.01 -20.23
C ILE A 367 -7.37 -24.81 -20.98
N ALA A 368 -6.90 -24.58 -22.21
CA ALA A 368 -7.34 -23.46 -23.04
C ALA A 368 -8.85 -23.52 -23.34
N SER A 369 -9.37 -24.68 -23.73
CA SER A 369 -10.81 -24.82 -23.96
C SER A 369 -11.66 -24.65 -22.70
N SER A 370 -11.19 -25.12 -21.56
CA SER A 370 -11.89 -24.90 -20.27
C SER A 370 -11.92 -23.42 -19.89
N SER A 371 -10.80 -22.71 -20.08
CA SER A 371 -10.70 -21.27 -19.83
C SER A 371 -11.61 -20.45 -20.75
N ILE A 372 -11.59 -20.78 -22.07
CA ILE A 372 -12.46 -20.14 -23.06
C ILE A 372 -13.94 -20.40 -22.70
N PHE A 373 -14.28 -21.65 -22.40
CA PHE A 373 -15.66 -22.02 -22.05
C PHE A 373 -16.18 -21.24 -20.83
N VAL A 374 -15.42 -21.22 -19.74
CA VAL A 374 -15.78 -20.49 -18.52
C VAL A 374 -15.84 -18.99 -18.77
N GLY A 375 -14.93 -18.43 -19.56
CA GLY A 375 -14.94 -17.04 -19.99
C GLY A 375 -16.21 -16.68 -20.81
N LEU A 376 -16.54 -17.51 -21.80
CA LEU A 376 -17.74 -17.33 -22.62
C LEU A 376 -19.03 -17.45 -21.78
N CYS A 377 -19.09 -18.38 -20.83
CA CYS A 377 -20.20 -18.47 -19.87
C CYS A 377 -20.36 -17.17 -19.07
N GLY A 378 -19.24 -16.57 -18.60
CA GLY A 378 -19.27 -15.28 -17.90
C GLY A 378 -19.78 -14.15 -18.79
N ILE A 379 -19.32 -14.06 -20.04
CA ILE A 379 -19.81 -13.06 -21.02
C ILE A 379 -21.29 -13.26 -21.31
N CYS A 380 -21.72 -14.50 -21.55
CA CYS A 380 -23.11 -14.84 -21.86
C CYS A 380 -24.05 -14.46 -20.70
N LEU A 381 -23.63 -14.77 -19.47
CA LEU A 381 -24.38 -14.38 -18.26
C LEU A 381 -24.49 -12.86 -18.13
N ALA A 382 -23.41 -12.12 -18.37
CA ALA A 382 -23.42 -10.66 -18.35
C ALA A 382 -24.32 -10.10 -19.46
N TYR A 383 -24.31 -10.68 -20.65
CA TYR A 383 -25.18 -10.30 -21.76
C TYR A 383 -26.66 -10.48 -21.39
N LEU A 384 -27.03 -11.65 -20.86
CA LEU A 384 -28.40 -11.95 -20.46
C LEU A 384 -28.93 -11.01 -19.36
N MET A 385 -28.06 -10.59 -18.46
CA MET A 385 -28.45 -9.76 -17.31
C MET A 385 -28.43 -8.25 -17.59
N TYR A 386 -27.50 -7.75 -18.46
CA TYR A 386 -27.22 -6.31 -18.53
C TYR A 386 -27.28 -5.69 -19.92
N PHE A 387 -27.40 -6.47 -20.98
CA PHE A 387 -27.48 -5.94 -22.35
C PHE A 387 -28.76 -5.14 -22.60
N ARG A 388 -29.87 -5.62 -22.08
CA ARG A 388 -31.17 -4.94 -22.12
C ARG A 388 -31.70 -4.76 -20.69
N PRO A 389 -32.58 -3.75 -20.45
CA PRO A 389 -33.23 -3.62 -19.15
C PRO A 389 -34.02 -4.89 -18.82
N ASN A 390 -33.71 -5.51 -17.69
CA ASN A 390 -34.44 -6.63 -17.15
C ASN A 390 -34.35 -6.69 -15.62
N ASP A 391 -35.18 -7.51 -14.98
CA ASP A 391 -35.25 -7.65 -13.52
C ASP A 391 -34.35 -8.75 -12.98
N LEU A 392 -33.60 -9.47 -13.82
CA LEU A 392 -32.74 -10.57 -13.37
C LEU A 392 -31.70 -10.12 -12.33
N PRO A 393 -30.97 -9.00 -12.51
CA PRO A 393 -30.02 -8.55 -11.52
C PRO A 393 -30.65 -8.28 -10.15
N SER A 394 -31.83 -7.66 -10.11
CA SER A 394 -32.52 -7.36 -8.86
C SER A 394 -33.05 -8.63 -8.18
N ARG A 395 -33.55 -9.59 -8.96
CA ARG A 395 -34.01 -10.91 -8.44
C ARG A 395 -32.84 -11.69 -7.83
N PHE A 396 -31.67 -11.73 -8.49
CA PHE A 396 -30.48 -12.35 -7.92
C PHE A 396 -29.98 -11.61 -6.65
N ALA A 397 -29.93 -10.27 -6.67
CA ALA A 397 -29.56 -9.49 -5.50
C ALA A 397 -30.49 -9.75 -4.31
N TYR A 398 -31.81 -9.89 -4.57
CA TYR A 398 -32.78 -10.24 -3.53
C TYR A 398 -32.62 -11.69 -3.03
N ALA A 399 -32.44 -12.66 -3.93
CA ALA A 399 -32.27 -14.06 -3.58
C ALA A 399 -31.01 -14.30 -2.72
N PHE A 400 -29.91 -13.61 -3.02
CA PHE A 400 -28.68 -13.68 -2.24
C PHE A 400 -28.58 -12.61 -1.16
N GLY A 401 -29.64 -11.90 -0.82
CA GLY A 401 -29.75 -10.70 0.01
C GLY A 401 -28.66 -10.48 1.06
N PHE A 402 -28.48 -11.42 2.00
CA PHE A 402 -27.45 -11.33 3.04
C PHE A 402 -26.03 -11.35 2.44
N PHE A 403 -25.73 -12.30 1.58
CA PHE A 403 -24.41 -12.40 0.94
C PHE A 403 -24.14 -11.23 0.00
N TYR A 404 -25.14 -10.80 -0.77
CA TYR A 404 -25.03 -9.62 -1.62
C TYR A 404 -24.67 -8.38 -0.82
N ASN A 405 -25.32 -8.17 0.34
CA ASN A 405 -25.04 -7.03 1.21
C ASN A 405 -23.63 -7.05 1.78
N ILE A 406 -23.12 -8.22 2.22
CA ILE A 406 -21.75 -8.38 2.70
C ILE A 406 -20.75 -8.02 1.60
N VAL A 407 -20.95 -8.56 0.38
CA VAL A 407 -20.04 -8.32 -0.75
C VAL A 407 -20.09 -6.85 -1.20
N TYR A 408 -21.29 -6.26 -1.25
CA TYR A 408 -21.48 -4.85 -1.60
C TYR A 408 -20.75 -3.91 -0.65
N HIS A 409 -20.75 -4.21 0.67
CA HIS A 409 -20.00 -3.51 1.70
C HIS A 409 -18.56 -4.03 1.85
N LYS A 410 -18.04 -4.74 0.83
CA LYS A 410 -16.63 -5.18 0.78
C LYS A 410 -16.22 -6.01 2.01
N PHE A 411 -17.12 -6.86 2.48
CA PHE A 411 -16.96 -7.69 3.70
C PHE A 411 -16.73 -6.87 4.98
N TYR A 412 -17.13 -5.61 5.01
CA TYR A 412 -16.93 -4.69 6.14
C TYR A 412 -15.47 -4.53 6.60
N ILE A 413 -14.52 -4.78 5.69
CA ILE A 413 -13.09 -4.71 6.04
C ILE A 413 -12.66 -3.27 6.31
N ASP A 414 -13.17 -2.30 5.55
CA ASP A 414 -12.89 -0.88 5.78
C ASP A 414 -13.36 -0.46 7.19
N GLU A 415 -14.54 -0.91 7.62
CA GLU A 415 -15.11 -0.65 8.94
C GLU A 415 -14.29 -1.29 10.06
N ILE A 416 -13.80 -2.52 9.86
CA ILE A 416 -12.92 -3.21 10.81
C ILE A 416 -11.61 -2.42 10.99
N TYR A 417 -11.00 -1.97 9.90
CA TYR A 417 -9.78 -1.17 9.97
C TYR A 417 -10.01 0.18 10.66
N LEU A 418 -11.13 0.85 10.38
CA LEU A 418 -11.50 2.10 11.04
C LEU A 418 -11.74 1.88 12.55
N PHE A 419 -12.43 0.79 12.92
CA PHE A 419 -12.64 0.43 14.31
C PHE A 419 -11.31 0.20 15.05
N ILE A 420 -10.40 -0.58 14.46
CA ILE A 420 -9.06 -0.83 15.04
C ILE A 420 -8.29 0.48 15.17
N THR A 421 -8.30 1.33 14.13
CA THR A 421 -7.56 2.59 14.14
C THR A 421 -8.08 3.56 15.21
N HIS A 422 -9.40 3.79 15.24
CA HIS A 422 -9.98 4.78 16.16
C HIS A 422 -10.10 4.28 17.59
N ASN A 423 -10.58 3.04 17.79
CA ASN A 423 -10.91 2.54 19.11
C ASN A 423 -9.73 1.82 19.79
N ILE A 424 -8.75 1.33 19.03
CA ILE A 424 -7.60 0.64 19.61
C ILE A 424 -6.34 1.51 19.49
N ILE A 425 -5.92 1.86 18.27
CA ILE A 425 -4.65 2.55 18.06
C ILE A 425 -4.70 3.98 18.62
N PHE A 426 -5.69 4.79 18.23
CA PHE A 426 -5.75 6.18 18.69
C PHE A 426 -6.03 6.28 20.19
N LYS A 427 -6.95 5.46 20.71
CA LYS A 427 -7.36 5.54 22.10
C LYS A 427 -6.34 4.98 23.09
N TYR A 428 -5.77 3.81 22.78
CA TYR A 428 -4.91 3.07 23.74
C TYR A 428 -3.42 3.18 23.44
N ILE A 429 -3.03 3.60 22.23
CA ILE A 429 -1.63 3.77 21.86
C ILE A 429 -1.32 5.25 21.69
N SER A 430 -1.95 5.93 20.72
CA SER A 430 -1.58 7.31 20.38
C SER A 430 -1.90 8.31 21.48
N ALA A 431 -3.04 8.18 22.17
CA ALA A 431 -3.42 9.11 23.21
C ALA A 431 -2.48 9.06 24.44
N PRO A 432 -2.08 7.89 24.98
CA PRO A 432 -1.07 7.83 26.04
C PRO A 432 0.29 8.39 25.61
N PHE A 433 0.76 8.10 24.40
CA PHE A 433 2.01 8.66 23.88
C PHE A 433 1.94 10.19 23.74
N ASN A 434 0.84 10.73 23.22
CA ASN A 434 0.62 12.18 23.12
C ASN A 434 0.53 12.82 24.51
N TRP A 435 -0.08 12.14 25.48
CA TRP A 435 -0.11 12.61 26.86
C TRP A 435 1.31 12.65 27.47
N PHE A 436 2.08 11.57 27.27
CA PHE A 436 3.47 11.49 27.74
C PHE A 436 4.34 12.58 27.10
N ASP A 437 4.24 12.74 25.78
CA ASP A 437 4.99 13.77 25.06
C ASP A 437 4.71 15.17 25.61
N ARG A 438 3.45 15.53 25.72
CA ARG A 438 3.04 16.86 26.22
C ARG A 438 3.35 17.12 27.70
N HIS A 439 3.20 16.10 28.55
CA HIS A 439 3.34 16.31 29.99
C HIS A 439 4.74 15.97 30.50
N CYS A 440 5.39 14.95 29.93
CA CYS A 440 6.71 14.56 30.37
C CYS A 440 7.81 15.24 29.57
N VAL A 441 7.75 15.16 28.24
CA VAL A 441 8.83 15.71 27.38
C VAL A 441 8.75 17.24 27.31
N ASP A 442 7.64 17.78 26.85
CA ASP A 442 7.43 19.24 26.80
C ASP A 442 7.44 19.85 28.20
N GLY A 443 6.79 19.17 29.16
CA GLY A 443 6.79 19.59 30.56
C GLY A 443 8.19 19.67 31.17
N PHE A 444 9.07 18.74 30.85
CA PHE A 444 10.46 18.78 31.28
C PHE A 444 11.24 19.93 30.64
N MET A 445 11.03 20.18 29.34
CA MET A 445 11.63 21.32 28.64
C MET A 445 11.18 22.65 29.24
N ASP A 446 9.88 22.79 29.50
CA ASP A 446 9.33 23.98 30.16
C ASP A 446 9.87 24.16 31.57
N LEU A 447 10.01 23.08 32.33
CA LEU A 447 10.59 23.11 33.68
C LEU A 447 12.06 23.57 33.64
N THR A 448 12.86 23.09 32.69
CA THR A 448 14.26 23.51 32.54
C THR A 448 14.36 24.99 32.17
N ALA A 449 13.49 25.46 31.26
CA ALA A 449 13.42 26.88 30.90
C ALA A 449 13.02 27.75 32.10
N GLN A 450 11.97 27.35 32.85
CA GLN A 450 11.53 28.06 34.05
C GLN A 450 12.60 28.06 35.15
N ALA A 451 13.27 26.92 35.39
CA ALA A 451 14.35 26.81 36.34
C ALA A 451 15.52 27.75 35.98
N THR A 452 15.87 27.81 34.70
CA THR A 452 16.92 28.72 34.19
C THR A 452 16.54 30.19 34.41
N LEU A 453 15.30 30.56 34.06
CA LEU A 453 14.79 31.91 34.29
C LEU A 453 14.75 32.27 35.79
N GLN A 454 14.37 31.33 36.64
CA GLN A 454 14.33 31.53 38.07
C GLN A 454 15.74 31.66 38.67
N ALA A 455 16.68 30.82 38.21
CA ALA A 455 18.09 30.96 38.60
C ALA A 455 18.65 32.31 38.16
N GLY A 456 18.34 32.77 36.96
CA GLY A 456 18.72 34.09 36.45
C GLY A 456 18.15 35.24 37.28
N ARG A 457 16.86 35.16 37.67
CA ARG A 457 16.23 36.14 38.56
C ARG A 457 16.87 36.15 39.95
N TRP A 458 17.19 34.98 40.45
CA TRP A 458 17.87 34.83 41.72
C TRP A 458 19.29 35.41 41.66
N LEU A 459 20.11 35.07 40.65
CA LEU A 459 21.43 35.69 40.42
C LEU A 459 21.32 37.22 40.37
N ARG A 460 20.31 37.73 39.68
CA ARG A 460 20.07 39.18 39.62
C ARG A 460 19.76 39.79 41.01
N SER A 461 19.08 39.06 41.90
CA SER A 461 18.78 39.54 43.26
C SER A 461 20.01 39.65 44.17
N THR A 462 21.10 38.92 43.83
CA THR A 462 22.38 39.02 44.54
C THR A 462 23.20 40.27 44.16
N VAL A 463 22.84 40.90 43.01
CA VAL A 463 23.46 42.15 42.56
C VAL A 463 22.70 43.31 43.22
N THR A 464 23.13 43.68 44.43
CA THR A 464 22.50 44.71 45.30
C THR A 464 22.86 46.14 44.91
N GLY A 465 23.93 46.35 44.13
CA GLY A 465 24.46 47.67 43.80
C GLY A 465 25.22 48.34 44.97
N HIS A 466 25.23 47.74 46.16
CA HIS A 466 25.95 48.30 47.33
C HIS A 466 27.35 47.72 47.41
N LEU A 467 28.36 48.58 47.30
CA LEU A 467 29.78 48.20 47.35
C LEU A 467 30.14 47.45 48.65
N GLN A 468 29.51 47.83 49.74
CA GLN A 468 29.74 47.21 51.08
C GLN A 468 29.34 45.72 51.07
N THR A 469 28.24 45.37 50.43
CA THR A 469 27.75 43.97 50.33
C THR A 469 28.74 43.12 49.50
N TYR A 470 29.24 43.65 48.42
CA TYR A 470 30.25 42.95 47.62
C TYR A 470 31.59 42.78 48.36
N PHE A 471 31.98 43.78 49.15
CA PHE A 471 33.17 43.71 49.99
C PHE A 471 33.09 42.59 51.03
N VAL A 472 31.92 42.45 51.69
CA VAL A 472 31.63 41.35 52.63
C VAL A 472 31.76 39.98 51.93
N TRP A 473 31.20 39.82 50.72
CA TRP A 473 31.30 38.57 49.97
C TRP A 473 32.75 38.27 49.57
N VAL A 474 33.51 39.26 49.17
CA VAL A 474 34.95 39.09 48.83
C VAL A 474 35.74 38.69 50.06
N ILE A 475 35.54 39.35 51.19
CA ILE A 475 36.21 39.00 52.46
C ILE A 475 35.83 37.58 52.91
N ALA A 476 34.56 37.22 52.86
CA ALA A 476 34.10 35.87 53.20
C ALA A 476 34.72 34.81 52.30
N GLY A 477 34.80 35.09 51.00
CA GLY A 477 35.48 34.21 50.02
C GLY A 477 36.98 34.07 50.25
N MET A 478 37.68 35.18 50.61
CA MET A 478 39.09 35.13 50.96
C MET A 478 39.35 34.36 52.26
N ILE A 479 38.51 34.56 53.31
CA ILE A 479 38.58 33.79 54.55
C ILE A 479 38.39 32.29 54.28
N LEU A 480 37.41 31.92 53.47
CA LEU A 480 37.18 30.54 53.08
C LEU A 480 38.38 29.96 52.36
N LEU A 481 38.96 30.71 51.42
CA LEU A 481 40.12 30.31 50.65
C LEU A 481 41.37 30.15 51.55
N CYS A 482 41.58 31.07 52.53
CA CYS A 482 42.63 30.96 53.54
C CYS A 482 42.42 29.76 54.46
N LEU A 483 41.19 29.44 54.86
CA LEU A 483 40.87 28.24 55.63
C LEU A 483 41.16 26.94 54.85
N ILE A 484 40.86 26.92 53.57
CA ILE A 484 41.17 25.80 52.66
C ILE A 484 42.68 25.64 52.50
N ILE A 485 43.42 26.70 52.33
CA ILE A 485 44.88 26.68 52.13
C ILE A 485 45.61 26.33 53.42
N TRP A 486 45.08 26.73 54.63
CA TRP A 486 45.76 26.55 55.91
C TRP A 486 45.66 25.14 56.51
N ARG A 487 45.33 24.14 55.74
CA ARG A 487 45.40 22.70 56.11
C ARG A 487 44.96 22.39 57.57
N LEU A 488 43.90 23.00 58.06
CA LEU A 488 43.23 22.53 59.26
C LEU A 488 42.67 21.14 58.97
N ASN A 489 43.06 20.12 59.72
CA ASN A 489 42.77 18.70 59.67
C ASN A 489 41.68 18.35 58.66
N GLU A 490 42.05 17.64 57.57
CA GLU A 490 41.19 17.41 56.38
C GLU A 490 39.72 17.01 56.74
N VAL A 491 39.54 16.27 57.82
CA VAL A 491 38.20 15.81 58.29
C VAL A 491 37.33 16.94 58.82
N ILE A 492 37.94 17.94 59.51
CA ILE A 492 37.17 19.08 60.11
C ILE A 492 36.83 20.09 59.00
N ILE A 493 37.69 20.30 58.04
CA ILE A 493 37.46 21.22 56.91
C ILE A 493 36.37 20.65 56.02
N TRP A 494 36.42 19.34 55.66
CA TRP A 494 35.39 18.70 54.90
C TRP A 494 34.04 18.66 55.66
N GLY A 495 34.05 18.40 56.97
CA GLY A 495 32.87 18.41 57.80
C GLY A 495 32.21 19.81 57.87
N LEU A 496 33.02 20.87 58.10
CA LEU A 496 32.52 22.26 58.16
C LEU A 496 32.13 22.78 56.76
N ALA A 497 32.83 22.40 55.72
CA ALA A 497 32.47 22.73 54.33
C ALA A 497 31.13 22.03 53.91
N ILE A 498 30.94 20.79 54.30
CA ILE A 498 29.71 20.03 54.03
C ILE A 498 28.55 20.64 54.86
N ILE A 499 28.77 20.99 56.12
CA ILE A 499 27.74 21.62 56.95
C ILE A 499 27.41 23.06 56.45
N GLY A 500 28.42 23.81 56.06
CA GLY A 500 28.24 25.15 55.48
C GLY A 500 27.54 25.11 54.12
N LEU A 501 27.97 24.23 53.24
CA LEU A 501 27.35 24.00 51.91
C LEU A 501 25.92 23.45 52.06
N SER A 502 25.71 22.48 52.95
CA SER A 502 24.38 21.94 53.21
C SER A 502 23.41 22.97 53.84
N GLY A 503 23.92 23.83 54.72
CA GLY A 503 23.14 24.94 55.29
C GLY A 503 22.77 26.00 54.23
N ILE A 504 23.72 26.35 53.37
CA ILE A 504 23.50 27.23 52.23
C ILE A 504 22.54 26.57 51.25
N LEU A 505 22.74 25.33 50.91
CA LEU A 505 21.86 24.57 50.02
C LEU A 505 20.45 24.44 50.58
N ALA A 506 20.31 24.17 51.90
CA ALA A 506 19.04 24.11 52.59
C ALA A 506 18.33 25.47 52.62
N ALA A 507 19.03 26.57 52.86
CA ALA A 507 18.49 27.92 52.78
C ALA A 507 18.04 28.27 51.34
N TYR A 508 18.80 27.81 50.34
CA TYR A 508 18.45 27.99 48.95
C TYR A 508 17.25 27.14 48.51
N ILE A 509 17.22 25.87 48.90
CA ILE A 509 16.10 24.99 48.68
C ILE A 509 14.85 25.57 49.35
N TYR A 510 14.96 26.07 50.58
CA TYR A 510 13.85 26.71 51.27
C TYR A 510 13.35 27.97 50.54
N GLN A 511 14.25 28.86 50.10
CA GLN A 511 13.88 30.04 49.31
C GLN A 511 13.30 29.66 47.96
N PHE A 512 13.86 28.64 47.29
CA PHE A 512 13.35 28.11 46.02
C PHE A 512 11.96 27.50 46.18
N VAL A 513 11.74 26.69 47.22
CA VAL A 513 10.43 26.09 47.53
C VAL A 513 9.42 27.19 47.95
N CYS A 514 9.82 28.17 48.70
CA CYS A 514 8.95 29.31 49.04
C CYS A 514 8.60 30.19 47.82
N ALA A 515 9.54 30.34 46.87
CA ALA A 515 9.30 31.04 45.60
C ALA A 515 8.37 30.27 44.67
N LEU A 516 8.53 28.93 44.63
CA LEU A 516 7.62 28.03 43.89
C LEU A 516 6.20 28.04 44.48
N LEU A 517 6.08 27.99 45.79
CA LEU A 517 4.78 28.00 46.50
C LEU A 517 4.05 29.34 46.44
N LYS A 518 4.77 30.46 46.28
CA LYS A 518 4.20 31.81 46.12
C LYS A 518 3.68 32.11 44.72
N LYS A 519 3.88 31.23 43.75
CA LYS A 519 3.58 31.45 42.32
C LYS A 519 2.57 30.46 41.73
N THR A 520 1.47 30.20 42.45
CA THR A 520 0.26 29.59 41.88
C THR A 520 -0.76 30.65 41.44
N GLU A 521 -0.33 31.77 40.88
CA GLU A 521 -1.24 32.59 40.09
C GLU A 521 -1.15 32.17 38.61
N PRO A 522 -2.28 31.86 37.97
CA PRO A 522 -2.28 31.41 36.59
C PRO A 522 -1.87 32.55 35.67
N LEU A 523 -0.80 32.30 34.89
CA LEU A 523 -0.45 33.15 33.77
C LEU A 523 -1.62 33.20 32.78
N LYS A 524 -2.18 34.41 32.59
CA LYS A 524 -3.13 34.70 31.52
C LYS A 524 -2.56 34.19 30.20
N ARG A 525 -3.30 33.31 29.55
CA ARG A 525 -3.07 32.91 28.16
C ARG A 525 -2.97 34.18 27.30
N ILE A 526 -1.87 34.36 26.64
CA ILE A 526 -1.77 35.26 25.51
C ILE A 526 -2.35 34.49 24.31
N ASP A 527 -3.60 34.82 23.98
CA ASP A 527 -4.20 34.39 22.70
C ASP A 527 -3.35 34.97 21.58
N ARG A 528 -2.83 34.08 20.74
CA ARG A 528 -2.33 34.45 19.42
C ARG A 528 -3.44 34.17 18.44
N ASP A 529 -3.94 35.22 17.81
CA ASP A 529 -4.72 35.21 16.59
C ASP A 529 -3.96 34.57 15.43
#